data_0f40e3d2f211587ba43a88a4e4064cf5
#
_entry.id   0f40e3d2f211587ba43a88a4e4064cf5
#
_cell.length_a   1.000
_cell.length_b   1.000
_cell.length_c   1.000
_cell.angle_alpha   90.00
_cell.angle_beta   90.00
_cell.angle_gamma   90.00
#
_symmetry.space_group_name_H-M   'P 1'
#
loop_
_entity.id
_entity.type
_entity.pdbx_description
1 polymer ?
#
loop_
_entity_poly.entity_id
_entity_poly.type
_entity_poly.pdbx_seq_one_letter_code
_entity_poly.pdbx_strand_id
1 'polypeptide(L)'
;NKLYFEHRVLKFLENYDFSGREGVKITLKMKILIASTAVMLTFGMRRYLFTAFTKIIIYPKNYFSHITKKRHKGETNPRLGTIVFSWDDFLEGLKIEDNNMNLGLHELTHALYFSFLKYRSFTAVVFLDHFNVLLERLKDRKLQRKIVQSGYLREYGFRNKFEFLSILVEHFFETPEEFKETLPEIYKMVKRMFNFDPLKLSRPTPLPVLSE
;
A
#
# COMPACT_ATOMS: atom_id res chain seq x y z
N ASN A 1 -11.18 17.38 5.97
CA ASN A 1 -10.32 16.24 5.58
C ASN A 1 -8.90 16.65 5.16
N LYS A 2 -8.68 17.82 4.49
CA LYS A 2 -7.35 18.26 4.04
C LYS A 2 -6.39 18.47 5.22
N LEU A 3 -6.75 19.29 6.20
CA LEU A 3 -5.93 19.53 7.40
C LEU A 3 -5.58 18.23 8.16
N TYR A 4 -6.53 17.30 8.23
CA TYR A 4 -6.30 16.01 8.86
C TYR A 4 -5.27 15.16 8.10
N PHE A 5 -5.32 15.17 6.77
CA PHE A 5 -4.35 14.50 5.92
C PHE A 5 -2.95 15.12 6.07
N GLU A 6 -2.85 16.44 5.95
CA GLU A 6 -1.61 17.20 6.10
C GLU A 6 -0.95 16.99 7.48
N HIS A 7 -1.75 17.02 8.55
CA HIS A 7 -1.25 16.71 9.89
C HIS A 7 -0.63 15.31 9.98
N ARG A 8 -1.28 14.31 9.41
CA ARG A 8 -0.76 12.93 9.41
C ARG A 8 0.51 12.79 8.58
N VAL A 9 0.60 13.48 7.43
CA VAL A 9 1.82 13.54 6.63
C VAL A 9 2.98 14.12 7.44
N LEU A 10 2.77 15.24 8.12
CA LEU A 10 3.79 15.83 8.99
C LEU A 10 4.21 14.86 10.11
N LYS A 11 3.26 14.20 10.77
CA LYS A 11 3.56 13.19 11.78
C LYS A 11 4.32 12.00 11.23
N PHE A 12 4.03 11.57 10.00
CA PHE A 12 4.83 10.54 9.34
C PHE A 12 6.28 11.00 9.15
N LEU A 13 6.50 12.21 8.65
CA LEU A 13 7.84 12.77 8.44
C LEU A 13 8.66 12.87 9.73
N GLU A 14 8.00 13.15 10.87
CA GLU A 14 8.64 13.21 12.19
C GLU A 14 9.05 11.83 12.75
N ASN A 15 8.38 10.76 12.33
CA ASN A 15 8.54 9.43 12.92
C ASN A 15 9.45 8.48 12.13
N TYR A 16 9.87 8.87 10.92
CA TYR A 16 10.68 7.99 10.07
C TYR A 16 11.96 8.67 9.59
N ASP A 17 13.07 7.93 9.69
CA ASP A 17 14.36 8.32 9.13
C ASP A 17 14.42 7.96 7.65
N PHE A 18 14.80 8.92 6.82
CA PHE A 18 14.96 8.70 5.37
C PHE A 18 16.44 8.68 5.01
N SER A 19 16.89 7.65 4.30
CA SER A 19 18.26 7.56 3.81
C SER A 19 18.32 7.11 2.34
N GLY A 20 19.19 7.78 1.56
CA GLY A 20 19.46 7.40 0.19
C GLY A 20 20.61 6.40 0.09
N ARG A 21 20.61 5.60 -0.96
CA ARG A 21 21.66 4.69 -1.34
C ARG A 21 22.09 4.96 -2.80
N GLU A 22 23.27 4.52 -3.18
CA GLU A 22 23.79 4.65 -4.54
C GLU A 22 23.69 6.09 -5.08
N GLY A 23 24.08 7.07 -4.25
CA GLY A 23 24.12 8.48 -4.63
C GLY A 23 22.79 9.24 -4.54
N VAL A 24 21.69 8.60 -4.15
CA VAL A 24 20.41 9.29 -3.97
C VAL A 24 20.50 10.32 -2.84
N LYS A 25 20.28 11.58 -3.18
CA LYS A 25 20.07 12.67 -2.20
C LYS A 25 18.59 12.77 -1.86
N ILE A 26 18.25 12.57 -0.60
CA ILE A 26 16.84 12.63 -0.14
C ILE A 26 16.34 14.06 -0.24
N THR A 27 15.24 14.24 -0.97
CA THR A 27 14.56 15.53 -1.12
C THR A 27 13.28 15.57 -0.27
N LEU A 28 12.80 16.77 0.05
CA LEU A 28 11.51 16.95 0.71
C LEU A 28 10.36 16.37 -0.13
N LYS A 29 10.43 16.51 -1.45
CA LYS A 29 9.44 15.93 -2.37
C LYS A 29 9.34 14.41 -2.21
N MET A 30 10.48 13.69 -2.16
CA MET A 30 10.50 12.24 -1.93
C MET A 30 9.81 11.86 -0.63
N LYS A 31 10.16 12.55 0.45
CA LYS A 31 9.56 12.32 1.78
C LYS A 31 8.05 12.53 1.77
N ILE A 32 7.58 13.64 1.19
CA ILE A 32 6.16 13.97 1.11
C ILE A 32 5.39 12.94 0.28
N LEU A 33 5.90 12.51 -0.87
CA LEU A 33 5.22 11.52 -1.71
C LEU A 33 5.05 10.18 -0.97
N ILE A 34 6.12 9.68 -0.33
CA ILE A 34 6.05 8.43 0.44
C ILE A 34 5.09 8.57 1.64
N ALA A 35 5.19 9.68 2.39
CA ALA A 35 4.31 9.95 3.51
C ALA A 35 2.84 10.07 3.09
N SER A 36 2.57 10.71 1.95
CA SER A 36 1.22 10.85 1.40
C SER A 36 0.62 9.51 1.00
N THR A 37 1.40 8.63 0.36
CA THR A 37 0.97 7.26 0.03
C THR A 37 0.65 6.46 1.30
N ALA A 38 1.49 6.57 2.33
CA ALA A 38 1.27 5.90 3.63
C ALA A 38 0.01 6.39 4.34
N VAL A 39 -0.22 7.71 4.32
CA VAL A 39 -1.41 8.32 4.93
C VAL A 39 -2.67 8.00 4.13
N MET A 40 -2.60 7.97 2.79
CA MET A 40 -3.71 7.53 1.94
C MET A 40 -4.11 6.10 2.27
N LEU A 41 -3.15 5.18 2.32
CA LEU A 41 -3.37 3.78 2.67
C LEU A 41 -4.09 3.61 4.02
N THR A 42 -3.75 4.43 5.00
CA THR A 42 -4.25 4.32 6.39
C THR A 42 -5.31 5.36 6.75
N PHE A 43 -5.88 6.06 5.75
CA PHE A 43 -6.73 7.23 5.99
C PHE A 43 -7.97 6.95 6.86
N GLY A 44 -8.61 5.80 6.68
CA GLY A 44 -9.76 5.35 7.47
C GLY A 44 -9.41 4.81 8.86
N MET A 45 -8.13 4.71 9.21
CA MET A 45 -7.67 4.07 10.43
C MET A 45 -7.30 5.09 11.51
N ARG A 46 -7.54 4.73 12.80
CA ARG A 46 -7.06 5.56 13.93
C ARG A 46 -5.55 5.44 14.13
N ARG A 47 -4.99 4.23 14.02
CA ARG A 47 -3.55 3.96 14.01
C ARG A 47 -3.07 3.94 12.57
N TYR A 48 -2.22 4.88 12.19
CA TYR A 48 -1.80 5.13 10.82
C TYR A 48 -0.27 5.10 10.62
N LEU A 49 0.51 4.95 11.70
CA LEU A 49 1.96 4.79 11.64
C LEU A 49 2.32 3.31 11.68
N PHE A 50 3.35 2.94 10.94
CA PHE A 50 3.87 1.57 10.86
C PHE A 50 4.90 1.34 11.96
N THR A 51 4.42 1.07 13.16
CA THR A 51 5.21 1.07 14.41
C THR A 51 6.31 0.00 14.48
N ALA A 52 6.31 -0.98 13.57
CA ALA A 52 7.38 -1.95 13.45
C ALA A 52 8.58 -1.44 12.64
N PHE A 53 8.47 -0.26 12.05
CA PHE A 53 9.44 0.34 11.14
C PHE A 53 9.84 1.73 11.61
N THR A 54 11.10 2.08 11.39
CA THR A 54 11.63 3.41 11.73
C THR A 54 12.41 4.03 10.59
N LYS A 55 12.75 3.23 9.58
CA LYS A 55 13.69 3.66 8.53
C LYS A 55 13.15 3.39 7.14
N ILE A 56 13.24 4.41 6.28
CA ILE A 56 12.91 4.32 4.86
C ILE A 56 14.19 4.51 4.06
N ILE A 57 14.50 3.55 3.19
CA ILE A 57 15.71 3.53 2.38
C ILE A 57 15.30 3.66 0.91
N ILE A 58 15.96 4.56 0.19
CA ILE A 58 15.65 4.85 -1.21
C ILE A 58 16.87 4.59 -2.08
N TYR A 59 16.72 3.67 -3.02
CA TYR A 59 17.65 3.43 -4.12
C TYR A 59 17.18 4.16 -5.39
N PRO A 60 18.07 4.52 -6.33
CA PRO A 60 17.64 5.17 -7.56
C PRO A 60 16.78 4.25 -8.43
N LYS A 61 17.18 2.98 -8.54
CA LYS A 61 16.56 1.92 -9.35
C LYS A 61 16.47 0.62 -8.55
N ASN A 62 16.02 -0.46 -9.21
CA ASN A 62 16.03 -1.78 -8.61
C ASN A 62 17.47 -2.15 -8.17
N TYR A 63 17.58 -2.69 -6.97
CA TYR A 63 18.84 -2.94 -6.29
C TYR A 63 19.02 -4.45 -5.97
N PHE A 64 20.26 -4.83 -5.71
CA PHE A 64 20.57 -6.19 -5.25
C PHE A 64 20.50 -6.26 -3.72
N SER A 65 19.57 -7.07 -3.19
CA SER A 65 19.47 -7.31 -1.75
C SER A 65 20.49 -8.37 -1.31
N HIS A 66 21.40 -8.00 -0.42
CA HIS A 66 22.35 -8.93 0.16
C HIS A 66 21.69 -9.96 1.11
N ILE A 67 20.46 -9.67 1.55
CA ILE A 67 19.69 -10.55 2.45
C ILE A 67 19.04 -11.68 1.64
N THR A 68 18.31 -11.33 0.59
CA THR A 68 17.55 -12.29 -0.24
C THR A 68 18.37 -12.84 -1.40
N LYS A 69 19.55 -12.24 -1.70
CA LYS A 69 20.42 -12.58 -2.85
C LYS A 69 19.72 -12.44 -4.20
N LYS A 70 18.78 -11.48 -4.30
CA LYS A 70 17.98 -11.19 -5.51
C LYS A 70 17.91 -9.69 -5.77
N ARG A 71 17.52 -9.32 -6.99
CA ARG A 71 17.16 -7.94 -7.32
C ARG A 71 15.72 -7.65 -6.91
N HIS A 72 15.52 -6.49 -6.31
CA HIS A 72 14.23 -6.02 -5.82
C HIS A 72 13.94 -4.60 -6.29
N LYS A 73 12.67 -4.31 -6.50
CA LYS A 73 12.13 -2.95 -6.68
C LYS A 73 11.81 -2.33 -5.32
N GLY A 74 11.33 -3.14 -4.37
CA GLY A 74 11.05 -2.78 -2.99
C GLY A 74 11.30 -3.96 -2.06
N GLU A 75 11.43 -3.68 -0.78
CA GLU A 75 11.60 -4.70 0.26
C GLU A 75 11.12 -4.16 1.61
N THR A 76 10.23 -4.88 2.25
CA THR A 76 9.79 -4.58 3.61
C THR A 76 10.40 -5.60 4.57
N ASN A 77 11.30 -5.15 5.45
CA ASN A 77 12.02 -6.00 6.38
C ASN A 77 11.66 -5.69 7.85
N PRO A 78 10.73 -6.43 8.47
CA PRO A 78 10.29 -6.18 9.84
C PRO A 78 11.35 -6.49 10.90
N ARG A 79 12.36 -7.32 10.59
CA ARG A 79 13.48 -7.62 11.51
C ARG A 79 14.42 -6.43 11.64
N LEU A 80 14.68 -5.74 10.55
CA LEU A 80 15.54 -4.56 10.51
C LEU A 80 14.76 -3.25 10.74
N GLY A 81 13.43 -3.30 10.77
CA GLY A 81 12.58 -2.12 10.87
C GLY A 81 12.72 -1.18 9.66
N THR A 82 12.96 -1.73 8.46
CA THR A 82 13.23 -0.96 7.25
C THR A 82 12.21 -1.20 6.15
N ILE A 83 11.85 -0.14 5.44
CA ILE A 83 11.09 -0.19 4.18
C ILE A 83 12.02 0.37 3.11
N VAL A 84 12.18 -0.34 2.01
CA VAL A 84 13.11 0.02 0.92
C VAL A 84 12.32 0.22 -0.37
N PHE A 85 12.64 1.30 -1.10
CA PHE A 85 12.04 1.60 -2.39
C PHE A 85 13.11 1.84 -3.46
N SER A 86 12.88 1.33 -4.66
CA SER A 86 13.43 1.87 -5.90
C SER A 86 12.65 3.14 -6.24
N TRP A 87 13.34 4.27 -6.42
CA TRP A 87 12.69 5.55 -6.65
C TRP A 87 12.01 5.63 -8.02
N ASP A 88 12.66 5.09 -9.06
CA ASP A 88 12.08 5.06 -10.41
C ASP A 88 10.78 4.26 -10.43
N ASP A 89 10.76 3.07 -9.81
CA ASP A 89 9.57 2.22 -9.75
C ASP A 89 8.48 2.81 -8.83
N PHE A 90 8.86 3.49 -7.74
CA PHE A 90 7.91 4.21 -6.88
C PHE A 90 7.21 5.34 -7.64
N LEU A 91 7.96 6.12 -8.42
CA LEU A 91 7.40 7.19 -9.24
C LEU A 91 6.54 6.65 -10.40
N GLU A 92 6.93 5.53 -10.99
CA GLU A 92 6.13 4.86 -12.03
C GLU A 92 4.74 4.50 -11.50
N GLY A 93 4.67 3.87 -10.30
CA GLY A 93 3.41 3.54 -9.66
C GLY A 93 2.55 4.75 -9.26
N LEU A 94 3.14 5.94 -9.12
CA LEU A 94 2.37 7.17 -8.89
C LEU A 94 1.90 7.85 -10.20
N LYS A 95 2.55 7.58 -11.33
CA LYS A 95 2.22 8.20 -12.62
C LYS A 95 1.12 7.45 -13.37
N ILE A 96 1.07 6.13 -13.20
CA ILE A 96 0.11 5.27 -13.89
C ILE A 96 -0.91 4.83 -12.86
N GLU A 97 -2.05 5.49 -12.85
CA GLU A 97 -3.06 5.37 -11.78
C GLU A 97 -3.98 4.14 -11.91
N ASP A 98 -3.92 3.40 -13.03
CA ASP A 98 -4.88 2.36 -13.38
C ASP A 98 -4.27 1.03 -13.87
N ASN A 99 -2.98 0.82 -13.60
CA ASN A 99 -2.31 -0.43 -13.98
C ASN A 99 -2.22 -1.46 -12.85
N ASN A 100 -2.71 -1.12 -11.67
CA ASN A 100 -2.69 -1.95 -10.46
C ASN A 100 -1.27 -2.42 -10.07
N MET A 101 -0.25 -1.59 -10.34
CA MET A 101 1.15 -1.83 -10.03
C MET A 101 1.77 -0.63 -9.31
N ASN A 102 1.48 -0.50 -8.04
CA ASN A 102 1.96 0.60 -7.21
C ASN A 102 2.92 0.10 -6.13
N LEU A 103 4.22 0.25 -6.38
CA LEU A 103 5.26 -0.17 -5.44
C LEU A 103 5.09 0.45 -4.05
N GLY A 104 4.67 1.72 -3.99
CA GLY A 104 4.43 2.42 -2.72
C GLY A 104 3.33 1.75 -1.91
N LEU A 105 2.16 1.52 -2.51
CA LEU A 105 1.05 0.81 -1.87
C LEU A 105 1.44 -0.63 -1.49
N HIS A 106 2.16 -1.32 -2.36
CA HIS A 106 2.60 -2.70 -2.15
C HIS A 106 3.43 -2.84 -0.87
N GLU A 107 4.56 -2.15 -0.80
CA GLU A 107 5.50 -2.26 0.33
C GLU A 107 4.92 -1.67 1.63
N LEU A 108 4.16 -0.58 1.54
CA LEU A 108 3.50 0.00 2.70
C LEU A 108 2.38 -0.91 3.24
N THR A 109 1.76 -1.74 2.39
CA THR A 109 0.79 -2.75 2.84
C THR A 109 1.48 -3.85 3.64
N HIS A 110 2.65 -4.33 3.20
CA HIS A 110 3.47 -5.25 4.00
C HIS A 110 3.86 -4.63 5.34
N ALA A 111 4.30 -3.37 5.33
CA ALA A 111 4.69 -2.64 6.54
C ALA A 111 3.53 -2.48 7.52
N LEU A 112 2.33 -2.18 7.03
CA LEU A 112 1.11 -2.10 7.83
C LEU A 112 0.78 -3.44 8.49
N TYR A 113 0.75 -4.51 7.69
CA TYR A 113 0.46 -5.84 8.16
C TYR A 113 1.43 -6.30 9.26
N PHE A 114 2.75 -6.17 9.03
CA PHE A 114 3.76 -6.55 10.03
C PHE A 114 3.71 -5.68 11.28
N SER A 115 3.37 -4.40 11.16
CA SER A 115 3.17 -3.53 12.32
C SER A 115 2.00 -3.98 13.17
N PHE A 116 0.88 -4.38 12.55
CA PHE A 116 -0.29 -4.87 13.25
C PHE A 116 -0.11 -6.26 13.87
N LEU A 117 0.74 -7.09 13.28
CA LEU A 117 1.14 -8.35 13.92
C LEU A 117 1.98 -8.13 15.18
N LYS A 118 2.89 -7.16 15.14
CA LYS A 118 3.84 -6.90 16.24
C LYS A 118 3.20 -6.14 17.39
N TYR A 119 2.32 -5.19 17.11
CA TYR A 119 1.75 -4.29 18.11
C TYR A 119 0.22 -4.33 18.09
N ARG A 120 -0.35 -4.91 19.14
CA ARG A 120 -1.80 -4.97 19.29
C ARG A 120 -2.39 -3.61 19.61
N SER A 121 -3.37 -3.21 18.81
CA SER A 121 -4.24 -2.05 19.05
C SER A 121 -5.63 -2.43 18.56
N PHE A 122 -6.66 -1.67 18.93
CA PHE A 122 -8.00 -1.90 18.41
C PHE A 122 -8.04 -1.91 16.88
N THR A 123 -7.37 -0.95 16.24
CA THR A 123 -7.24 -0.90 14.77
C THR A 123 -6.57 -2.15 14.21
N ALA A 124 -5.50 -2.64 14.84
CA ALA A 124 -4.79 -3.84 14.42
C ALA A 124 -5.66 -5.09 14.54
N VAL A 125 -6.40 -5.23 15.65
CA VAL A 125 -7.33 -6.34 15.84
C VAL A 125 -8.41 -6.34 14.76
N VAL A 126 -9.09 -5.22 14.55
CA VAL A 126 -10.12 -5.09 13.52
C VAL A 126 -9.58 -5.42 12.13
N PHE A 127 -8.42 -4.89 11.76
CA PHE A 127 -7.79 -5.17 10.47
C PHE A 127 -7.47 -6.66 10.28
N LEU A 128 -6.80 -7.26 11.27
CA LEU A 128 -6.38 -8.66 11.20
C LEU A 128 -7.57 -9.62 11.23
N ASP A 129 -8.61 -9.33 12.00
CA ASP A 129 -9.83 -10.14 12.03
C ASP A 129 -10.54 -10.12 10.67
N HIS A 130 -10.69 -8.92 10.05
CA HIS A 130 -11.27 -8.84 8.71
C HIS A 130 -10.41 -9.54 7.66
N PHE A 131 -9.09 -9.46 7.78
CA PHE A 131 -8.18 -10.19 6.88
C PHE A 131 -8.29 -11.70 7.06
N ASN A 132 -8.37 -12.19 8.29
CA ASN A 132 -8.58 -13.62 8.57
C ASN A 132 -9.93 -14.10 8.01
N VAL A 133 -11.01 -13.33 8.19
CA VAL A 133 -12.32 -13.63 7.60
C VAL A 133 -12.22 -13.70 6.06
N LEU A 134 -11.48 -12.80 5.44
CA LEU A 134 -11.21 -12.85 4.00
C LEU A 134 -10.48 -14.14 3.60
N LEU A 135 -9.41 -14.51 4.31
CA LEU A 135 -8.65 -15.74 4.05
C LEU A 135 -9.51 -17.00 4.21
N GLU A 136 -10.38 -17.06 5.23
CA GLU A 136 -11.32 -18.16 5.37
C GLU A 136 -12.33 -18.21 4.21
N ARG A 137 -12.83 -17.06 3.79
CA ARG A 137 -13.77 -16.98 2.65
C ARG A 137 -13.13 -17.42 1.35
N LEU A 138 -11.82 -17.19 1.18
CA LEU A 138 -11.05 -17.66 0.01
C LEU A 138 -10.90 -19.19 -0.07
N LYS A 139 -11.27 -19.95 0.97
CA LYS A 139 -11.34 -21.43 0.91
C LYS A 139 -12.56 -21.92 0.13
N ASP A 140 -13.55 -21.07 -0.12
CA ASP A 140 -14.70 -21.41 -0.96
C ASP A 140 -14.28 -21.60 -2.41
N ARG A 141 -14.43 -22.82 -2.93
CA ARG A 141 -14.05 -23.19 -4.31
C ARG A 141 -14.80 -22.39 -5.38
N LYS A 142 -16.03 -21.95 -5.12
CA LYS A 142 -16.80 -21.11 -6.06
C LYS A 142 -16.18 -19.73 -6.17
N LEU A 143 -15.84 -19.13 -5.02
CA LEU A 143 -15.16 -17.82 -5.00
C LEU A 143 -13.78 -17.91 -5.63
N GLN A 144 -12.99 -18.94 -5.33
CA GLN A 144 -11.68 -19.15 -5.96
C GLN A 144 -11.79 -19.21 -7.48
N ARG A 145 -12.74 -20.02 -8.01
CA ARG A 145 -12.96 -20.11 -9.47
C ARG A 145 -13.33 -18.75 -10.05
N LYS A 146 -14.22 -17.99 -9.39
CA LYS A 146 -14.60 -16.65 -9.84
C LYS A 146 -13.41 -15.72 -9.91
N ILE A 147 -12.54 -15.71 -8.88
CA ILE A 147 -11.34 -14.88 -8.86
C ILE A 147 -10.38 -15.25 -10.00
N VAL A 148 -10.10 -16.54 -10.18
CA VAL A 148 -9.21 -17.02 -11.25
C VAL A 148 -9.78 -16.74 -12.64
N GLN A 149 -11.07 -17.04 -12.86
CA GLN A 149 -11.74 -16.86 -14.15
C GLN A 149 -11.89 -15.37 -14.53
N SER A 150 -11.95 -14.46 -13.55
CA SER A 150 -12.00 -13.03 -13.85
C SER A 150 -10.72 -12.53 -14.52
N GLY A 151 -9.58 -13.21 -14.29
CA GLY A 151 -8.26 -12.74 -14.74
C GLY A 151 -7.85 -11.37 -14.16
N TYR A 152 -8.63 -10.82 -13.23
CA TYR A 152 -8.48 -9.46 -12.73
C TYR A 152 -7.29 -9.31 -11.79
N LEU A 153 -7.04 -10.28 -10.91
CA LEU A 153 -5.92 -10.25 -9.99
C LEU A 153 -4.69 -10.92 -10.62
N ARG A 154 -3.53 -10.30 -10.47
CA ARG A 154 -2.26 -10.83 -10.98
C ARG A 154 -1.90 -12.17 -10.29
N GLU A 155 -1.36 -13.13 -11.05
CA GLU A 155 -0.94 -14.44 -10.55
C GLU A 155 0.05 -14.36 -9.38
N TYR A 156 0.89 -13.33 -9.36
CA TYR A 156 1.85 -13.08 -8.31
C TYR A 156 1.19 -13.02 -6.91
N GLY A 157 -0.02 -12.49 -6.80
CA GLY A 157 -0.78 -12.43 -5.55
C GLY A 157 -1.07 -13.78 -4.92
N PHE A 158 -1.14 -14.85 -5.72
CA PHE A 158 -1.44 -16.17 -5.19
C PHE A 158 -0.23 -16.90 -4.59
N ARG A 159 0.96 -16.30 -4.58
CA ARG A 159 2.17 -16.88 -3.99
C ARG A 159 2.05 -17.07 -2.48
N ASN A 160 1.51 -16.10 -1.79
CA ASN A 160 1.25 -16.15 -0.35
C ASN A 160 0.25 -15.07 0.05
N LYS A 161 -0.25 -15.15 1.28
CA LYS A 161 -1.26 -14.22 1.81
C LYS A 161 -0.81 -12.76 1.88
N PHE A 162 0.49 -12.49 1.97
CA PHE A 162 1.02 -11.13 2.05
C PHE A 162 0.98 -10.45 0.68
N GLU A 163 1.45 -11.15 -0.34
CA GLU A 163 1.37 -10.70 -1.74
C GLU A 163 -0.09 -10.52 -2.17
N PHE A 164 -0.95 -11.47 -1.77
CA PHE A 164 -2.38 -11.37 -2.05
C PHE A 164 -2.98 -10.09 -1.46
N LEU A 165 -2.68 -9.78 -0.19
CA LEU A 165 -3.15 -8.55 0.45
C LEU A 165 -2.65 -7.30 -0.29
N SER A 166 -1.35 -7.23 -0.65
CA SER A 166 -0.79 -6.08 -1.35
C SER A 166 -1.44 -5.85 -2.70
N ILE A 167 -1.66 -6.91 -3.48
CA ILE A 167 -2.36 -6.81 -4.76
C ILE A 167 -3.81 -6.35 -4.59
N LEU A 168 -4.54 -6.88 -3.61
CA LEU A 168 -5.90 -6.39 -3.33
C LEU A 168 -5.91 -4.90 -3.01
N VAL A 169 -4.90 -4.43 -2.27
CA VAL A 169 -4.78 -3.01 -1.89
C VAL A 169 -4.44 -2.14 -3.10
N GLU A 170 -3.53 -2.59 -3.96
CA GLU A 170 -3.24 -1.87 -5.21
C GLU A 170 -4.52 -1.68 -6.03
N HIS A 171 -5.28 -2.75 -6.30
CA HIS A 171 -6.57 -2.67 -7.01
C HIS A 171 -7.62 -1.82 -6.28
N PHE A 172 -7.64 -1.87 -4.95
CA PHE A 172 -8.60 -1.12 -4.15
C PHE A 172 -8.42 0.40 -4.24
N PHE A 173 -7.17 0.87 -4.37
CA PHE A 173 -6.88 2.30 -4.46
C PHE A 173 -6.77 2.80 -5.90
N GLU A 174 -6.33 1.97 -6.85
CA GLU A 174 -6.12 2.40 -8.24
C GLU A 174 -7.35 2.20 -9.13
N THR A 175 -8.00 1.04 -9.04
CA THR A 175 -9.17 0.71 -9.88
C THR A 175 -10.40 0.29 -9.04
N PRO A 176 -10.86 1.12 -8.08
CA PRO A 176 -11.89 0.73 -7.13
C PRO A 176 -13.25 0.44 -7.78
N GLU A 177 -13.60 1.12 -8.87
CA GLU A 177 -14.81 0.87 -9.65
C GLU A 177 -14.78 -0.53 -10.25
N GLU A 178 -13.74 -0.85 -11.00
CA GLU A 178 -13.55 -2.15 -11.66
C GLU A 178 -13.43 -3.27 -10.62
N PHE A 179 -12.72 -3.04 -9.51
CA PHE A 179 -12.63 -4.00 -8.41
C PHE A 179 -14.00 -4.33 -7.82
N LYS A 180 -14.82 -3.29 -7.60
CA LYS A 180 -16.17 -3.47 -7.06
C LYS A 180 -17.08 -4.22 -8.03
N GLU A 181 -16.97 -3.98 -9.33
CA GLU A 181 -17.77 -4.63 -10.37
C GLU A 181 -17.36 -6.10 -10.55
N THR A 182 -16.06 -6.36 -10.60
CA THR A 182 -15.51 -7.70 -10.88
C THR A 182 -15.61 -8.62 -9.66
N LEU A 183 -15.21 -8.15 -8.48
CA LEU A 183 -15.13 -8.90 -7.24
C LEU A 183 -15.84 -8.17 -6.07
N PRO A 184 -17.17 -7.94 -6.16
CA PRO A 184 -17.90 -7.09 -5.21
C PRO A 184 -17.84 -7.59 -3.75
N GLU A 185 -17.79 -8.90 -3.55
CA GLU A 185 -17.67 -9.50 -2.22
C GLU A 185 -16.30 -9.16 -1.60
N ILE A 186 -15.22 -9.35 -2.34
CA ILE A 186 -13.86 -9.07 -1.88
C ILE A 186 -13.68 -7.55 -1.65
N TYR A 187 -14.13 -6.72 -2.58
CA TYR A 187 -14.12 -5.26 -2.42
C TYR A 187 -14.78 -4.81 -1.09
N LYS A 188 -15.96 -5.36 -0.78
CA LYS A 188 -16.69 -5.05 0.47
C LYS A 188 -15.89 -5.46 1.71
N MET A 189 -15.15 -6.57 1.66
CA MET A 189 -14.31 -7.04 2.76
C MET A 189 -13.09 -6.13 2.94
N VAL A 190 -12.38 -5.77 1.86
CA VAL A 190 -11.25 -4.83 1.89
C VAL A 190 -11.70 -3.46 2.40
N LYS A 191 -12.82 -2.93 1.91
CA LYS A 191 -13.41 -1.67 2.40
C LYS A 191 -13.64 -1.67 3.92
N ARG A 192 -14.13 -2.77 4.49
CA ARG A 192 -14.32 -2.91 5.94
C ARG A 192 -13.00 -2.97 6.69
N MET A 193 -12.03 -3.74 6.15
CA MET A 193 -10.70 -3.90 6.73
C MET A 193 -9.97 -2.56 6.86
N PHE A 194 -10.07 -1.68 5.84
CA PHE A 194 -9.46 -0.36 5.86
C PHE A 194 -10.35 0.73 6.49
N ASN A 195 -11.60 0.41 6.83
CA ASN A 195 -12.60 1.40 7.27
C ASN A 195 -12.66 2.62 6.34
N PHE A 196 -12.55 2.38 5.04
CA PHE A 196 -12.39 3.40 4.01
C PHE A 196 -13.05 2.93 2.71
N ASP A 197 -13.55 3.88 1.92
CA ASP A 197 -14.14 3.63 0.61
C ASP A 197 -13.60 4.65 -0.40
N PRO A 198 -12.65 4.25 -1.29
CA PRO A 198 -12.09 5.16 -2.29
C PRO A 198 -13.15 5.81 -3.17
N LEU A 199 -14.25 5.11 -3.47
CA LEU A 199 -15.35 5.60 -4.29
C LEU A 199 -16.12 6.77 -3.66
N LYS A 200 -15.91 7.03 -2.37
CA LYS A 200 -16.52 8.18 -1.67
C LYS A 200 -15.64 9.43 -1.68
N LEU A 201 -14.41 9.32 -2.19
CA LEU A 201 -13.58 10.50 -2.41
C LEU A 201 -14.11 11.23 -3.65
N SER A 202 -14.48 12.48 -3.48
CA SER A 202 -14.73 13.35 -4.63
C SER A 202 -13.44 13.43 -5.44
N ARG A 203 -13.45 12.97 -6.69
CA ARG A 203 -12.32 13.22 -7.58
C ARG A 203 -12.12 14.73 -7.64
N PRO A 204 -10.89 15.25 -7.46
CA PRO A 204 -10.66 16.67 -7.66
C PRO A 204 -11.12 17.00 -9.09
N THR A 205 -11.97 18.03 -9.21
CA THR A 205 -12.29 18.57 -10.52
C THR A 205 -10.97 18.93 -11.21
N PRO A 206 -10.70 18.46 -12.43
CA PRO A 206 -9.49 18.86 -13.13
C PRO A 206 -9.39 20.38 -13.10
N LEU A 207 -8.25 20.91 -12.68
CA LEU A 207 -7.98 22.33 -12.74
C LEU A 207 -8.19 22.76 -14.21
N PRO A 208 -8.92 23.85 -14.47
CA PRO A 208 -9.04 24.36 -15.82
C PRO A 208 -7.63 24.57 -16.36
N VAL A 209 -7.35 23.99 -17.51
CA VAL A 209 -6.10 24.25 -18.25
C VAL A 209 -6.11 25.75 -18.53
N LEU A 210 -5.28 26.49 -17.81
CA LEU A 210 -5.02 27.89 -18.16
C LEU A 210 -4.32 27.83 -19.52
N SER A 211 -5.06 28.10 -20.57
CA SER A 211 -4.49 28.38 -21.89
C SER A 211 -3.58 29.58 -21.75
N GLU A 212 -2.31 29.41 -22.10
CA GLU A 212 -1.33 30.48 -22.28
C GLU A 212 -1.80 31.52 -23.30
#